data_8725419ed8c88a85d6fb2ab3a3447409
#
_entry.id   8725419ed8c88a85d6fb2ab3a3447409
#
_cell.length_a   1.000
_cell.length_b   1.000
_cell.length_c   1.000
_cell.angle_alpha   90.00
_cell.angle_beta   90.00
_cell.angle_gamma   90.00
#
_symmetry.space_group_name_H-M   'P 1'
#
loop_
_entity.id
_entity.type
_entity.pdbx_description
1 polymer ?
#
loop_
_entity_poly.entity_id
_entity_poly.type
_entity_poly.pdbx_seq_one_letter_code
_entity_poly.pdbx_strand_id
1 'polypeptide(L)'
;HLVQGYGLTETSPVISAENGFFLRAGSVGLPMSSLEVKIDNPDSSGSGEITVKGPNVMLGYYNDEAKTNEVLKDGWFYTGDLGYLDKDGALFITGRKKDLIVLQNGKKVFPEEIEVLVNRLDEVSESFVYALPDKNDPSNVKVAVEVVYDEKIIKLLSEIKNNGVTIDYA
;
A
#
# COMPACT_ATOMS: atom_id res chain seq x y z
N HIS A 1 3.61 -11.47 -21.65
CA HIS A 1 4.07 -10.31 -20.86
C HIS A 1 3.07 -10.09 -19.73
N LEU A 2 3.56 -9.89 -18.50
CA LEU A 2 2.77 -9.43 -17.37
C LEU A 2 2.81 -7.91 -17.38
N VAL A 3 1.66 -7.28 -17.23
CA VAL A 3 1.52 -5.82 -17.10
C VAL A 3 0.76 -5.52 -15.82
N GLN A 4 1.09 -4.40 -15.21
CA GLN A 4 0.41 -3.91 -14.02
C GLN A 4 -0.63 -2.85 -14.38
N GLY A 5 -1.67 -2.75 -13.56
CA GLY A 5 -2.68 -1.71 -13.64
C GLY A 5 -3.24 -1.41 -12.27
N TYR A 6 -3.85 -0.24 -12.15
CA TYR A 6 -4.47 0.23 -10.92
C TYR A 6 -5.84 0.84 -11.20
N GLY A 7 -6.74 0.60 -10.28
CA GLY A 7 -8.06 1.19 -10.29
C GLY A 7 -8.96 0.64 -9.19
N LEU A 8 -10.15 1.20 -9.10
CA LEU A 8 -11.15 0.91 -8.07
C LEU A 8 -12.51 0.73 -8.71
N THR A 9 -13.43 0.08 -8.02
CA THR A 9 -14.83 -0.04 -8.44
C THR A 9 -15.43 1.34 -8.71
N GLU A 10 -15.09 2.32 -7.90
CA GLU A 10 -15.50 3.72 -8.00
C GLU A 10 -14.96 4.44 -9.24
N THR A 11 -14.05 3.83 -9.98
CA THR A 11 -13.43 4.38 -11.21
C THR A 11 -13.66 3.51 -12.46
N SER A 12 -14.56 2.56 -12.44
CA SER A 12 -15.12 1.76 -13.55
C SER A 12 -14.12 1.07 -14.51
N PRO A 13 -13.20 0.26 -14.10
CA PRO A 13 -12.44 0.17 -12.86
C PRO A 13 -11.03 0.80 -12.96
N VAL A 14 -10.54 1.22 -14.16
CA VAL A 14 -9.13 1.49 -14.44
C VAL A 14 -8.79 2.97 -14.31
N ILE A 15 -7.77 3.28 -13.52
CA ILE A 15 -7.15 4.61 -13.41
C ILE A 15 -5.87 4.66 -14.26
N SER A 16 -4.99 3.66 -14.11
CA SER A 16 -3.72 3.59 -14.82
C SER A 16 -3.38 2.16 -15.24
N ALA A 17 -2.56 2.02 -16.25
CA ALA A 17 -2.07 0.74 -16.70
C ALA A 17 -0.71 0.87 -17.39
N GLU A 18 0.13 -0.15 -17.25
CA GLU A 18 1.28 -0.34 -18.10
C GLU A 18 0.81 -0.74 -19.52
N ASN A 19 1.57 -0.34 -20.51
CA ASN A 19 1.39 -0.80 -21.87
C ASN A 19 2.69 -1.42 -22.37
N GLY A 20 2.63 -2.18 -23.47
CA GLY A 20 3.79 -2.89 -24.01
C GLY A 20 4.97 -2.00 -24.42
N PHE A 21 4.80 -0.69 -24.47
CA PHE A 21 5.82 0.30 -24.83
C PHE A 21 6.35 1.08 -23.63
N PHE A 22 5.63 1.05 -22.50
CA PHE A 22 6.01 1.75 -21.29
C PHE A 22 5.86 0.81 -20.09
N LEU A 23 6.98 0.19 -19.72
CA LEU A 23 7.09 -0.69 -18.57
C LEU A 23 8.07 -0.05 -17.58
N ARG A 24 7.63 0.15 -16.34
CA ARG A 24 8.48 0.69 -15.28
C ARG A 24 8.30 -0.11 -14.00
N ALA A 25 9.36 -0.78 -13.59
CA ALA A 25 9.33 -1.64 -12.41
C ALA A 25 8.82 -0.89 -11.17
N GLY A 26 7.82 -1.47 -10.51
CA GLY A 26 7.17 -0.91 -9.33
C GLY A 26 6.06 0.11 -9.60
N SER A 27 5.88 0.56 -10.86
CA SER A 27 4.76 1.43 -11.22
C SER A 27 3.52 0.63 -11.58
N VAL A 28 2.37 1.28 -11.50
CA VAL A 28 1.09 0.79 -12.01
C VAL A 28 0.73 1.41 -13.37
N GLY A 29 1.75 1.92 -14.06
CA GLY A 29 1.64 2.48 -15.41
C GLY A 29 1.27 3.95 -15.46
N LEU A 30 0.92 4.39 -16.67
CA LEU A 30 0.48 5.76 -16.94
C LEU A 30 -1.03 5.89 -16.69
N PRO A 31 -1.50 7.03 -16.16
CA PRO A 31 -2.93 7.33 -16.11
C PRO A 31 -3.58 7.23 -17.50
N MET A 32 -4.83 6.76 -17.53
CA MET A 32 -5.62 6.72 -18.74
C MET A 32 -5.80 8.15 -19.29
N SER A 33 -5.66 8.32 -20.58
CA SER A 33 -5.70 9.65 -21.25
C SER A 33 -7.01 10.42 -21.08
N SER A 34 -8.08 9.75 -20.70
CA SER A 34 -9.38 10.35 -20.39
C SER A 34 -9.50 10.87 -18.95
N LEU A 35 -8.48 10.67 -18.13
CA LEU A 35 -8.49 10.99 -16.70
C LEU A 35 -7.46 12.06 -16.36
N GLU A 36 -7.82 12.87 -15.39
CA GLU A 36 -6.87 13.69 -14.64
C GLU A 36 -6.54 12.98 -13.33
N VAL A 37 -5.24 12.79 -13.07
CA VAL A 37 -4.74 12.23 -11.81
C VAL A 37 -3.84 13.25 -11.14
N LYS A 38 -4.06 13.48 -9.84
CA LYS A 38 -3.25 14.40 -9.02
C LYS A 38 -2.90 13.73 -7.71
N ILE A 39 -1.81 14.18 -7.13
CA ILE A 39 -1.40 13.82 -5.78
C ILE A 39 -1.81 14.98 -4.86
N ASP A 40 -2.75 14.71 -3.95
CA ASP A 40 -3.23 15.70 -2.99
C ASP A 40 -2.33 15.72 -1.76
N ASN A 41 -1.99 16.94 -1.30
CA ASN A 41 -1.13 17.21 -0.15
C ASN A 41 0.17 16.37 -0.15
N PRO A 42 1.01 16.43 -1.23
CA PRO A 42 2.23 15.66 -1.30
C PRO A 42 3.23 16.09 -0.20
N ASP A 43 3.88 15.12 0.41
CA ASP A 43 4.97 15.36 1.34
C ASP A 43 6.30 15.70 0.61
N SER A 44 7.40 15.80 1.37
CA SER A 44 8.72 16.12 0.80
C SER A 44 9.27 15.09 -0.18
N SER A 45 8.73 13.88 -0.19
CA SER A 45 9.05 12.83 -1.16
C SER A 45 8.17 12.88 -2.41
N GLY A 46 7.14 13.72 -2.41
CA GLY A 46 6.14 13.82 -3.47
C GLY A 46 4.98 12.83 -3.30
N SER A 47 4.96 12.04 -2.22
CA SER A 47 3.88 11.09 -1.93
C SER A 47 2.72 11.78 -1.20
N GLY A 48 1.49 11.50 -1.65
CA GLY A 48 0.25 12.02 -1.08
C GLY A 48 -0.95 11.21 -1.54
N GLU A 49 -2.15 11.66 -1.23
CA GLU A 49 -3.36 10.94 -1.64
C GLU A 49 -3.59 11.04 -3.15
N ILE A 50 -3.80 9.90 -3.78
CA ILE A 50 -4.12 9.84 -5.21
C ILE A 50 -5.56 10.32 -5.39
N THR A 51 -5.75 11.34 -6.22
CA THR A 51 -7.07 11.85 -6.57
C THR A 51 -7.29 11.78 -8.07
N VAL A 52 -8.52 11.47 -8.47
CA VAL A 52 -8.88 11.20 -9.87
C VAL A 52 -10.10 12.01 -10.27
N LYS A 53 -10.08 12.55 -11.49
CA LYS A 53 -11.23 13.19 -12.11
C LYS A 53 -11.38 12.71 -13.54
N GLY A 54 -12.60 12.36 -13.92
CA GLY A 54 -12.89 11.96 -15.30
C GLY A 54 -14.21 11.22 -15.45
N PRO A 55 -14.53 10.82 -16.68
CA PRO A 55 -15.85 10.26 -17.02
C PRO A 55 -16.11 8.87 -16.42
N ASN A 56 -15.08 8.16 -15.96
CA ASN A 56 -15.20 6.84 -15.33
C ASN A 56 -15.39 6.90 -13.82
N VAL A 57 -15.30 8.08 -13.20
CA VAL A 57 -15.57 8.26 -11.78
C VAL A 57 -17.06 8.08 -11.51
N MET A 58 -17.39 7.32 -10.47
CA MET A 58 -18.78 7.07 -10.04
C MET A 58 -19.55 8.36 -9.75
N LEU A 59 -20.87 8.30 -9.82
CA LEU A 59 -21.74 9.39 -9.40
C LEU A 59 -21.88 9.49 -7.88
N GLY A 60 -21.65 8.39 -7.17
CA GLY A 60 -21.74 8.29 -5.71
C GLY A 60 -22.12 6.90 -5.24
N TYR A 61 -22.14 6.71 -3.94
CA TYR A 61 -22.65 5.49 -3.30
C TYR A 61 -24.17 5.50 -3.24
N TYR A 62 -24.77 4.36 -3.51
CA TYR A 62 -26.23 4.23 -3.52
C TYR A 62 -26.83 4.49 -2.12
N ASN A 63 -27.74 5.46 -2.04
CA ASN A 63 -28.40 5.90 -0.79
C ASN A 63 -27.44 6.27 0.35
N ASP A 64 -26.21 6.70 0.05
CA ASP A 64 -25.22 7.11 1.05
C ASP A 64 -24.52 8.41 0.60
N GLU A 65 -25.26 9.51 0.76
CA GLU A 65 -24.75 10.84 0.41
C GLU A 65 -23.60 11.28 1.32
N ALA A 66 -23.65 10.90 2.61
CA ALA A 66 -22.62 11.25 3.56
C ALA A 66 -21.26 10.67 3.12
N LYS A 67 -21.23 9.37 2.85
CA LYS A 67 -20.02 8.69 2.37
C LYS A 67 -19.60 9.17 0.98
N THR A 68 -20.55 9.51 0.11
CA THR A 68 -20.27 10.09 -1.20
C THR A 68 -19.52 11.42 -1.05
N ASN A 69 -19.99 12.32 -0.18
CA ASN A 69 -19.37 13.62 0.06
C ASN A 69 -18.00 13.54 0.77
N GLU A 70 -17.71 12.44 1.46
CA GLU A 70 -16.38 12.19 2.03
C GLU A 70 -15.33 11.99 0.93
N VAL A 71 -15.68 11.31 -0.16
CA VAL A 71 -14.76 10.88 -1.21
C VAL A 71 -14.86 11.66 -2.52
N LEU A 72 -15.98 12.33 -2.78
CA LEU A 72 -16.17 13.17 -3.96
C LEU A 72 -16.22 14.65 -3.57
N LYS A 73 -15.21 15.42 -4.00
CA LYS A 73 -15.09 16.87 -3.69
C LYS A 73 -14.72 17.63 -4.97
N ASP A 74 -15.53 18.58 -5.36
CA ASP A 74 -15.31 19.44 -6.52
C ASP A 74 -15.02 18.66 -7.84
N GLY A 75 -15.66 17.50 -7.97
CA GLY A 75 -15.51 16.59 -9.11
C GLY A 75 -14.25 15.72 -9.05
N TRP A 76 -13.49 15.75 -7.96
CA TRP A 76 -12.38 14.86 -7.70
C TRP A 76 -12.78 13.73 -6.77
N PHE A 77 -12.41 12.52 -7.15
CA PHE A 77 -12.54 11.33 -6.31
C PHE A 77 -11.25 11.12 -5.52
N TYR A 78 -11.36 11.07 -4.21
CA TYR A 78 -10.29 10.79 -3.26
C TYR A 78 -10.24 9.29 -3.01
N THR A 79 -9.20 8.64 -3.52
CA THR A 79 -9.14 7.17 -3.57
C THR A 79 -8.87 6.51 -2.22
N GLY A 80 -8.29 7.27 -1.28
CA GLY A 80 -7.77 6.73 -0.03
C GLY A 80 -6.44 5.98 -0.20
N ASP A 81 -5.92 5.87 -1.41
CA ASP A 81 -4.60 5.32 -1.69
C ASP A 81 -3.55 6.42 -1.73
N LEU A 82 -2.36 6.12 -1.25
CA LEU A 82 -1.21 7.01 -1.26
C LEU A 82 -0.25 6.63 -2.37
N GLY A 83 0.37 7.64 -2.98
CA GLY A 83 1.30 7.40 -4.07
C GLY A 83 1.94 8.66 -4.59
N TYR A 84 2.69 8.54 -5.67
CA TYR A 84 3.32 9.66 -6.36
C TYR A 84 3.35 9.44 -7.87
N LEU A 85 3.49 10.52 -8.61
CA LEU A 85 3.78 10.50 -10.04
C LEU A 85 5.27 10.78 -10.23
N ASP A 86 5.95 9.97 -11.03
CA ASP A 86 7.33 10.26 -11.39
C ASP A 86 7.41 11.36 -12.47
N LYS A 87 8.64 11.74 -12.84
CA LYS A 87 8.90 12.78 -13.85
C LYS A 87 8.33 12.46 -15.24
N ASP A 88 8.09 11.19 -15.54
CA ASP A 88 7.55 10.72 -16.82
C ASP A 88 6.04 10.48 -16.73
N GLY A 89 5.42 10.77 -15.57
CA GLY A 89 4.00 10.64 -15.32
C GLY A 89 3.54 9.22 -14.92
N ALA A 90 4.47 8.29 -14.66
CA ALA A 90 4.11 6.97 -14.16
C ALA A 90 3.62 7.05 -12.70
N LEU A 91 2.55 6.34 -12.41
CA LEU A 91 1.95 6.29 -11.08
C LEU A 91 2.57 5.16 -10.25
N PHE A 92 2.95 5.49 -9.03
CA PHE A 92 3.45 4.55 -8.02
C PHE A 92 2.54 4.59 -6.80
N ILE A 93 2.15 3.43 -6.29
CA ILE A 93 1.36 3.30 -5.07
C ILE A 93 2.31 2.99 -3.92
N THR A 94 2.17 3.70 -2.80
CA THR A 94 3.00 3.53 -1.60
C THR A 94 2.24 2.90 -0.44
N GLY A 95 0.91 2.87 -0.48
CA GLY A 95 0.07 2.24 0.53
C GLY A 95 -1.31 2.86 0.63
N ARG A 96 -2.00 2.57 1.74
CA ARG A 96 -3.33 3.11 2.05
C ARG A 96 -3.26 4.20 3.11
N LYS A 97 -4.03 5.27 2.92
CA LYS A 97 -4.10 6.40 3.87
C LYS A 97 -4.59 5.96 5.26
N LYS A 98 -5.56 5.06 5.32
CA LYS A 98 -6.12 4.53 6.57
C LYS A 98 -5.16 3.60 7.31
N ASP A 99 -4.24 2.95 6.59
CA ASP A 99 -3.32 1.97 7.14
C ASP A 99 -1.96 2.61 7.49
N LEU A 100 -1.77 3.90 7.14
CA LEU A 100 -0.57 4.67 7.43
C LEU A 100 -0.33 4.77 8.94
N ILE A 101 0.81 4.27 9.39
CA ILE A 101 1.24 4.40 10.78
C ILE A 101 2.06 5.68 10.94
N VAL A 102 1.60 6.58 11.79
CA VAL A 102 2.32 7.80 12.13
C VAL A 102 2.94 7.65 13.52
N LEU A 103 4.27 7.63 13.57
CA LEU A 103 5.01 7.54 14.83
C LEU A 103 5.00 8.87 15.57
N GLN A 104 5.30 8.86 16.87
CA GLN A 104 5.32 10.05 17.73
C GLN A 104 6.26 11.15 17.22
N ASN A 105 7.35 10.79 16.56
CA ASN A 105 8.28 11.73 15.92
C ASN A 105 7.80 12.27 14.57
N GLY A 106 6.57 11.98 14.17
CA GLY A 106 5.98 12.37 12.89
C GLY A 106 6.41 11.53 11.69
N LYS A 107 7.27 10.49 11.88
CA LYS A 107 7.66 9.61 10.79
C LYS A 107 6.48 8.77 10.35
N LYS A 108 6.23 8.78 9.05
CA LYS A 108 5.23 7.93 8.38
C LYS A 108 5.85 6.56 8.08
N VAL A 109 5.12 5.51 8.38
CA VAL A 109 5.49 4.13 8.09
C VAL A 109 4.37 3.48 7.31
N PHE A 110 4.70 2.92 6.16
CA PHE A 110 3.78 2.17 5.32
C PHE A 110 3.91 0.69 5.66
N PRO A 111 2.87 0.05 6.23
CA PRO A 111 2.90 -1.37 6.59
C PRO A 111 3.35 -2.28 5.46
N GLU A 112 2.86 -2.02 4.26
CA GLU A 112 3.10 -2.82 3.07
C GLU A 112 4.60 -2.86 2.68
N GLU A 113 5.34 -1.77 2.90
CA GLU A 113 6.79 -1.74 2.64
C GLU A 113 7.54 -2.71 3.55
N ILE A 114 7.12 -2.81 4.81
CA ILE A 114 7.73 -3.73 5.78
C ILE A 114 7.30 -5.16 5.47
N GLU A 115 6.01 -5.40 5.19
CA GLU A 115 5.48 -6.71 4.82
C GLU A 115 6.20 -7.30 3.61
N VAL A 116 6.45 -6.48 2.57
CA VAL A 116 7.23 -6.90 1.39
C VAL A 116 8.64 -7.36 1.76
N LEU A 117 9.29 -6.71 2.73
CA LEU A 117 10.62 -7.10 3.18
C LEU A 117 10.61 -8.37 4.03
N VAL A 118 9.64 -8.49 4.95
CA VAL A 118 9.48 -9.64 5.83
C VAL A 118 9.08 -10.88 5.03
N ASN A 119 8.17 -10.75 4.06
CA ASN A 119 7.71 -11.85 3.21
C ASN A 119 8.76 -12.33 2.19
N ARG A 120 9.95 -11.70 2.14
CA ARG A 120 11.09 -12.22 1.36
C ARG A 120 11.90 -13.28 2.10
N LEU A 121 11.66 -13.43 3.40
CA LEU A 121 12.29 -14.47 4.20
C LEU A 121 11.64 -15.81 3.88
N ASP A 122 12.44 -16.83 3.57
CA ASP A 122 11.95 -18.16 3.17
C ASP A 122 11.12 -18.83 4.28
N GLU A 123 11.37 -18.45 5.54
CA GLU A 123 10.69 -18.97 6.72
C GLU A 123 9.31 -18.34 6.96
N VAL A 124 8.98 -17.27 6.20
CA VAL A 124 7.74 -16.52 6.37
C VAL A 124 6.76 -16.86 5.26
N SER A 125 5.58 -17.34 5.65
CA SER A 125 4.47 -17.58 4.74
C SER A 125 3.65 -16.31 4.51
N GLU A 126 3.35 -15.59 5.60
CA GLU A 126 2.60 -14.34 5.58
C GLU A 126 3.07 -13.43 6.72
N SER A 127 2.99 -12.12 6.52
CA SER A 127 3.18 -11.15 7.59
C SER A 127 2.10 -10.08 7.56
N PHE A 128 1.81 -9.53 8.74
CA PHE A 128 0.89 -8.42 8.93
C PHE A 128 1.52 -7.37 9.83
N VAL A 129 1.63 -6.14 9.31
CA VAL A 129 2.23 -5.01 10.01
C VAL A 129 1.13 -4.06 10.47
N TYR A 130 1.16 -3.67 11.74
CA TYR A 130 0.14 -2.80 12.32
C TYR A 130 0.67 -1.86 13.40
N ALA A 131 -0.13 -0.87 13.71
CA ALA A 131 0.13 0.07 14.79
C ALA A 131 -0.23 -0.55 16.14
N LEU A 132 0.73 -0.67 17.05
CA LEU A 132 0.52 -1.12 18.42
C LEU A 132 0.64 0.07 19.38
N PRO A 133 -0.46 0.53 20.01
CA PRO A 133 -0.40 1.58 21.02
C PRO A 133 0.43 1.13 22.24
N ASP A 134 1.25 2.02 22.77
CA ASP A 134 1.98 1.75 24.02
C ASP A 134 0.97 1.65 25.18
N LYS A 135 1.19 0.68 26.08
CA LYS A 135 0.28 0.43 27.21
C LYS A 135 0.19 1.59 28.20
N ASN A 136 1.26 2.38 28.32
CA ASN A 136 1.36 3.50 29.28
C ASN A 136 1.05 4.86 28.63
N ASP A 137 1.19 4.94 27.30
CA ASP A 137 0.91 6.16 26.53
C ASP A 137 0.28 5.75 25.18
N PRO A 138 -1.06 5.72 25.06
CA PRO A 138 -1.74 5.36 23.84
C PRO A 138 -1.44 6.28 22.63
N SER A 139 -0.90 7.49 22.87
CA SER A 139 -0.46 8.39 21.81
C SER A 139 0.88 7.97 21.20
N ASN A 140 1.64 7.15 21.92
CA ASN A 140 2.90 6.58 21.45
C ASN A 140 2.65 5.23 20.77
N VAL A 141 2.77 5.23 19.45
CA VAL A 141 2.52 4.06 18.62
C VAL A 141 3.84 3.40 18.24
N LYS A 142 3.91 2.08 18.40
CA LYS A 142 4.99 1.21 17.92
C LYS A 142 4.54 0.46 16.68
N VAL A 143 5.48 0.17 15.79
CA VAL A 143 5.22 -0.75 14.68
C VAL A 143 5.36 -2.18 15.19
N ALA A 144 4.33 -2.97 15.01
CA ALA A 144 4.33 -4.40 15.32
C ALA A 144 4.19 -5.21 14.04
N VAL A 145 4.83 -6.36 14.04
CA VAL A 145 4.74 -7.33 12.93
C VAL A 145 4.27 -8.65 13.50
N GLU A 146 3.21 -9.19 12.94
CA GLU A 146 2.76 -10.54 13.18
C GLU A 146 3.17 -11.42 12.00
N VAL A 147 3.74 -12.59 12.24
CA VAL A 147 4.34 -13.44 11.22
C VAL A 147 3.76 -14.85 11.30
N VAL A 148 3.33 -15.35 10.16
CA VAL A 148 2.97 -16.75 9.97
C VAL A 148 4.16 -17.46 9.35
N TYR A 149 4.70 -18.43 10.05
CA TYR A 149 5.85 -19.20 9.59
C TYR A 149 5.45 -20.33 8.63
N ASP A 150 6.33 -20.65 7.67
CA ASP A 150 6.17 -21.84 6.84
C ASP A 150 6.44 -23.11 7.70
N GLU A 151 5.41 -23.96 7.87
CA GLU A 151 5.49 -25.16 8.70
C GLU A 151 6.56 -26.16 8.22
N LYS A 152 6.83 -26.19 6.90
CA LYS A 152 7.84 -27.11 6.34
C LYS A 152 9.24 -26.67 6.73
N ILE A 153 9.49 -25.36 6.70
CA ILE A 153 10.78 -24.77 7.10
C ILE A 153 11.00 -24.96 8.60
N ILE A 154 9.99 -24.68 9.43
CA ILE A 154 10.06 -24.90 10.88
C ILE A 154 10.36 -26.37 11.20
N LYS A 155 9.70 -27.30 10.50
CA LYS A 155 9.97 -28.74 10.69
C LYS A 155 11.40 -29.09 10.33
N LEU A 156 11.91 -28.59 9.21
CA LEU A 156 13.29 -28.79 8.78
C LEU A 156 14.30 -28.21 9.78
N LEU A 157 14.08 -26.99 10.27
CA LEU A 157 14.92 -26.35 11.28
C LEU A 157 14.91 -27.15 12.61
N SER A 158 13.78 -27.68 13.02
CA SER A 158 13.68 -28.52 14.21
C SER A 158 14.42 -29.86 14.06
N GLU A 159 14.40 -30.48 12.88
CA GLU A 159 15.16 -31.69 12.56
C GLU A 159 16.69 -31.43 12.58
N ILE A 160 17.12 -30.27 12.02
CA ILE A 160 18.53 -29.83 12.05
C ILE A 160 18.98 -29.61 13.48
N LYS A 161 18.17 -28.93 14.31
CA LYS A 161 18.47 -28.68 15.72
C LYS A 161 18.60 -29.99 16.52
N ASN A 162 17.73 -30.95 16.26
CA ASN A 162 17.77 -32.29 16.92
C ASN A 162 19.02 -33.09 16.51
N ASN A 163 19.63 -32.78 15.37
CA ASN A 163 20.87 -33.38 14.91
C ASN A 163 22.16 -32.65 15.43
N GLY A 164 22.03 -31.83 16.46
CA GLY A 164 23.14 -31.19 17.17
C GLY A 164 23.69 -29.90 16.53
N VAL A 165 22.97 -29.32 15.61
CA VAL A 165 23.30 -27.98 15.04
C VAL A 165 22.64 -26.92 15.91
N THR A 166 23.44 -26.01 16.47
CA THR A 166 22.94 -24.85 17.22
C THR A 166 22.54 -23.76 16.23
N ILE A 167 21.29 -23.34 16.26
CA ILE A 167 20.81 -22.17 15.50
C ILE A 167 20.63 -21.05 16.54
N ASP A 168 21.48 -20.03 16.47
CA ASP A 168 21.34 -18.83 17.26
C ASP A 168 20.37 -17.87 16.54
N TYR A 169 19.29 -17.55 17.22
CA TYR A 169 18.37 -16.46 16.80
C TYR A 169 18.90 -15.17 17.43
N ALA A 170 19.39 -14.26 16.59
CA ALA A 170 19.80 -12.92 17.00
C ALA A 170 18.59 -11.99 17.10
#